data_ed7f0fe1c406c7a71c297991874b869a
#
_entry.id   ed7f0fe1c406c7a71c297991874b869a
#
_cell.length_a   1.000
_cell.length_b   1.000
_cell.length_c   1.000
_cell.angle_alpha   90.00
_cell.angle_beta   90.00
_cell.angle_gamma   90.00
#
_symmetry.space_group_name_H-M   'P 1'
#
loop_
_entity.id
_entity.type
_entity.pdbx_description
1 polymer ?
#
loop_
_entity_poly.entity_id
_entity_poly.type
_entity_poly.pdbx_seq_one_letter_code
_entity_poly.pdbx_strand_id
1 'polypeptide(L)' 'MKHSEFWKAVETVYGSAYGSSLAQDLVVPGLRATCAEALDAGVPPREVWQALCDETRVSDADRWVFREDARRRASRR' A
#
# COMPACT_ATOMS: atom_id res chain seq x y z
N MET A 1 8.64 4.77 1.83
CA MET A 1 7.97 3.50 2.23
C MET A 1 8.80 2.32 1.74
N LYS A 2 9.05 1.36 2.60
CA LYS A 2 9.74 0.13 2.22
C LYS A 2 8.75 -0.92 1.75
N HIS A 3 9.22 -1.95 1.03
CA HIS A 3 8.37 -3.06 0.59
C HIS A 3 7.65 -3.71 1.78
N SER A 4 8.36 -3.95 2.87
CA SER A 4 7.75 -4.53 4.08
C SER A 4 6.66 -3.64 4.67
N GLU A 5 6.84 -2.34 4.63
CA GLU A 5 5.84 -1.39 5.08
C GLU A 5 4.60 -1.40 4.20
N PHE A 6 4.79 -1.51 2.89
CA PHE A 6 3.68 -1.65 1.94
C PHE A 6 2.84 -2.88 2.27
N TRP A 7 3.48 -4.04 2.40
CA TRP A 7 2.77 -5.29 2.70
C TRP A 7 2.07 -5.26 4.04
N LYS A 8 2.70 -4.62 5.04
CA LYS A 8 2.08 -4.44 6.35
C LYS A 8 0.86 -3.53 6.26
N ALA A 9 0.93 -2.46 5.49
CA ALA A 9 -0.21 -1.56 5.29
C ALA A 9 -1.36 -2.28 4.58
N VAL A 10 -1.07 -3.08 3.57
CA VAL A 10 -2.07 -3.90 2.88
C VAL A 10 -2.76 -4.85 3.87
N GLU A 11 -1.99 -5.52 4.70
CA GLU A 11 -2.53 -6.42 5.71
C GLU A 11 -3.39 -5.69 6.73
N THR A 12 -2.96 -4.51 7.16
CA THR A 12 -3.68 -3.70 8.15
C THR A 12 -5.03 -3.21 7.61
N VAL A 13 -5.06 -2.74 6.37
CA VAL A 13 -6.26 -2.13 5.79
C VAL A 13 -7.21 -3.16 5.22
N TYR A 14 -6.70 -4.19 4.54
CA TYR A 14 -7.52 -5.16 3.81
C TYR A 14 -7.59 -6.54 4.48
N GLY A 15 -6.73 -6.81 5.45
CA GLY A 15 -6.59 -8.13 6.06
C GLY A 15 -5.53 -8.98 5.36
N SER A 16 -5.00 -9.97 6.07
CA SER A 16 -3.86 -10.74 5.56
C SER A 16 -4.20 -11.58 4.32
N ALA A 17 -5.32 -12.32 4.35
CA ALA A 17 -5.70 -13.18 3.23
C ALA A 17 -6.20 -12.36 2.04
N TYR A 18 -7.17 -11.49 2.26
CA TYR A 18 -7.76 -10.68 1.20
C TYR A 18 -6.76 -9.69 0.64
N GLY A 19 -5.98 -9.04 1.51
CA GLY A 19 -4.99 -8.06 1.08
C GLY A 19 -3.91 -8.65 0.19
N SER A 20 -3.41 -9.82 0.55
CA SER A 20 -2.42 -10.52 -0.26
C SER A 20 -2.97 -10.87 -1.65
N SER A 21 -4.18 -11.41 -1.70
CA SER A 21 -4.85 -11.73 -2.95
C SER A 21 -5.08 -10.48 -3.81
N LEU A 22 -5.56 -9.41 -3.18
CA LEU A 22 -5.83 -8.14 -3.84
C LEU A 22 -4.56 -7.58 -4.49
N ALA A 23 -3.45 -7.57 -3.77
CA ALA A 23 -2.19 -7.02 -4.25
C ALA A 23 -1.59 -7.84 -5.38
N GLN A 24 -1.89 -9.13 -5.43
CA GLN A 24 -1.35 -10.03 -6.47
C GLN A 24 -2.26 -10.16 -7.69
N ASP A 25 -3.56 -9.99 -7.52
CA ASP A 25 -4.53 -10.31 -8.57
C ASP A 25 -5.20 -9.09 -9.20
N LEU A 26 -5.37 -8.01 -8.45
CA LEU A 26 -6.03 -6.81 -8.96
C LEU A 26 -5.07 -6.01 -9.85
N VAL A 27 -5.42 -5.86 -11.11
CA VAL A 27 -4.69 -4.94 -12.00
C VAL A 27 -5.17 -3.52 -11.71
N VAL A 28 -4.26 -2.69 -11.23
CA VAL A 28 -4.56 -1.30 -10.88
C VAL A 28 -4.37 -0.43 -12.13
N PRO A 29 -5.43 0.22 -12.63
CA PRO A 29 -5.33 1.00 -13.87
C PRO A 29 -4.21 2.05 -13.87
N GLY A 30 -4.00 2.72 -12.76
CA GLY A 30 -2.93 3.72 -12.64
C GLY A 30 -1.53 3.15 -12.75
N LEU A 31 -1.37 1.85 -12.47
CA LEU A 31 -0.09 1.16 -12.56
C LEU A 31 0.04 0.33 -13.83
N ARG A 32 -1.07 0.00 -14.48
CA ARG A 32 -1.18 -0.94 -15.61
C ARG A 32 -0.61 -2.32 -15.26
N ALA A 33 -0.68 -2.69 -13.99
CA ALA A 33 -0.14 -3.93 -13.45
C ALA A 33 -0.75 -4.17 -12.07
N THR A 34 -0.54 -5.37 -11.53
CA THR A 34 -0.87 -5.62 -10.13
C THR A 34 0.16 -4.91 -9.24
N CYS A 35 -0.18 -4.75 -7.96
CA CYS A 35 0.76 -4.15 -7.01
C CYS A 35 2.07 -4.94 -6.97
N ALA A 36 1.99 -6.26 -6.92
CA ALA A 36 3.17 -7.12 -6.87
C ALA A 36 4.04 -6.94 -8.11
N GLU A 37 3.43 -6.89 -9.30
CA GLU A 37 4.14 -6.68 -10.55
C GLU A 37 4.81 -5.31 -10.60
N ALA A 38 4.11 -4.27 -10.14
CA ALA A 38 4.64 -2.92 -10.11
C ALA A 38 5.85 -2.82 -9.19
N LEU A 39 5.78 -3.44 -8.01
CA LEU A 39 6.91 -3.47 -7.08
C LEU A 39 8.11 -4.18 -7.68
N ASP A 40 7.89 -5.31 -8.36
CA ASP A 40 8.95 -6.03 -9.05
C ASP A 40 9.58 -5.22 -10.18
N ALA A 41 8.79 -4.39 -10.84
CA ALA A 41 9.27 -3.52 -11.91
C ALA A 41 10.03 -2.29 -11.40
N GLY A 42 10.08 -2.09 -10.09
CA GLY A 42 10.82 -0.99 -9.48
C GLY A 42 9.97 0.25 -9.17
N VAL A 43 8.66 0.16 -9.29
CA VAL A 43 7.79 1.28 -8.90
C VAL A 43 7.88 1.46 -7.39
N PRO A 44 8.09 2.69 -6.90
CA PRO A 44 8.20 2.92 -5.46
C PRO A 44 6.97 2.43 -4.71
N PRO A 45 7.14 1.73 -3.57
CA PRO A 45 6.00 1.21 -2.80
C PRO A 45 4.96 2.27 -2.44
N ARG A 46 5.39 3.49 -2.19
CA ARG A 46 4.50 4.59 -1.89
C ARG A 46 3.54 4.90 -3.05
N GLU A 47 4.05 4.89 -4.28
CA GLU A 47 3.23 5.10 -5.47
C GLU A 47 2.26 3.95 -5.68
N VAL A 48 2.73 2.72 -5.46
CA VAL A 48 1.89 1.53 -5.57
C VAL A 48 0.76 1.61 -4.53
N TRP A 49 1.08 1.99 -3.30
CA TRP A 49 0.10 2.16 -2.24
C TRP A 49 -0.96 3.20 -2.59
N GLN A 50 -0.54 4.37 -3.07
CA GLN A 50 -1.47 5.42 -3.45
C GLN A 50 -2.40 4.99 -4.58
N ALA A 51 -1.85 4.33 -5.60
CA ALA A 51 -2.66 3.84 -6.71
C ALA A 51 -3.68 2.79 -6.27
N LEU A 52 -3.28 1.89 -5.38
CA LEU A 52 -4.19 0.87 -4.82
C LEU A 52 -5.30 1.53 -4.01
N CYS A 53 -4.96 2.49 -3.17
CA CYS A 53 -5.95 3.21 -2.36
C CYS A 53 -6.94 3.98 -3.24
N ASP A 54 -6.47 4.60 -4.31
CA ASP A 54 -7.33 5.31 -5.26
C ASP A 54 -8.30 4.35 -5.94
N GLU A 55 -7.83 3.17 -6.32
CA GLU A 55 -8.67 2.18 -7.00
C GLU A 55 -9.73 1.60 -6.06
N THR A 56 -9.37 1.32 -4.82
CA THR A 56 -10.29 0.73 -3.85
C THR A 56 -11.09 1.75 -3.05
N ARG A 57 -10.78 3.03 -3.21
CA ARG A 57 -11.48 4.15 -2.56
C ARG A 57 -11.53 4.03 -1.04
N VAL A 58 -10.41 3.66 -0.44
CA VAL A 58 -10.32 3.58 1.02
C VAL A 58 -10.40 4.97 1.65
N SER A 59 -10.75 5.02 2.95
CA SER A 59 -10.81 6.27 3.69
C SER A 59 -9.42 6.90 3.83
N ASP A 60 -9.38 8.21 4.09
CA ASP A 60 -8.11 8.91 4.29
C ASP A 60 -7.33 8.34 5.47
N ALA A 61 -8.03 7.92 6.52
CA ALA A 61 -7.38 7.33 7.68
C ALA A 61 -6.60 6.06 7.29
N ASP A 62 -7.21 5.20 6.48
CA ASP A 62 -6.57 3.98 6.01
C ASP A 62 -5.45 4.27 5.01
N ARG A 63 -5.67 5.24 4.14
CA ARG A 63 -4.68 5.66 3.15
C ARG A 63 -3.37 6.11 3.79
N TRP A 64 -3.45 6.78 4.93
CA TRP A 64 -2.30 7.37 5.59
C TRP A 64 -1.75 6.55 6.76
N VAL A 65 -2.11 5.28 6.86
CA VAL A 65 -1.67 4.42 7.97
C VAL A 65 -0.13 4.40 8.12
N PHE A 66 0.61 4.36 7.01
CA PHE A 66 2.07 4.39 7.05
C PHE A 66 2.61 5.75 7.48
N ARG A 67 1.88 6.82 7.15
CA ARG A 67 2.27 8.18 7.50
C ARG A 67 2.14 8.44 9.00
N GLU A 68 1.12 7.88 9.61
CA GLU A 68 0.95 7.98 11.06
C GLU A 68 2.11 7.34 11.78
N ASP A 69 2.56 6.18 11.32
CA ASP A 69 3.72 5.51 11.89
C ASP A 69 4.98 6.38 11.77
N ALA A 70 5.18 7.01 10.65
CA ALA A 70 6.31 7.90 10.43
C ALA A 70 6.25 9.12 11.36
N ARG A 71 5.05 9.68 11.59
CA ARG A 71 4.86 10.79 12.52
C ARG A 71 5.18 10.39 13.94
N ARG A 72 4.74 9.21 14.36
CA ARG A 72 5.02 8.72 15.71
C ARG A 72 6.51 8.59 15.94
N ARG A 73 7.24 8.07 14.96
CA ARG A 73 8.69 7.98 15.06
C ARG A 73 9.33 9.36 15.14
N ALA A 74 8.86 10.29 14.33
CA ALA A 74 9.40 11.65 14.31
C ALA A 74 9.14 12.40 15.61
N SER A 75 8.02 12.15 16.27
CA SER A 75 7.68 12.83 17.53
C SER A 75 8.32 12.20 18.76
N ARG A 76 8.93 11.05 18.63
CA ARG A 76 9.69 10.40 19.69
C ARG A 76 11.12 10.91 19.70
N ARG A 77 11.41 11.81 20.57
CA ARG A 77 12.77 12.31 20.72
C ARG A 77 13.18 12.34 22.16
#